data_b5fbc29c1361859c7f7484c1dfcf8fed
#
_entry.id   b5fbc29c1361859c7f7484c1dfcf8fed
#
_cell.length_a   1.000
_cell.length_b   1.000
_cell.length_c   1.000
_cell.angle_alpha   90.00
_cell.angle_beta   90.00
_cell.angle_gamma   90.00
#
_symmetry.space_group_name_H-M   'P 1'
#
loop_
_entity.id
_entity.type
_entity.pdbx_description
1 polymer ?
#
loop_
_entity_poly.entity_id
_entity_poly.type
_entity_poly.pdbx_seq_one_letter_code
_entity_poly.pdbx_strand_id
1 'polypeptide(L)'
;MTRASDGMLPDVQKILALRPNAVGDFVFSLPALHALRYSYPTAEICYAGKQWHADFLMGRPGPIDRVVVVPPVAGVGAHPDADVDQFAVDAFIDEMRSEGFDLAVQMYGGGRYSIPFIKQLGAKVTIGARTPDAAMLD
;
A
#
# COMPACT_ATOMS: atom_id res chain seq x y z
N MET A 1 11.37 12.27 -21.41
CA MET A 1 11.46 13.46 -20.55
C MET A 1 10.92 13.13 -19.16
N THR A 2 11.63 13.50 -18.14
CA THR A 2 11.14 13.31 -16.78
C THR A 2 9.95 14.19 -16.49
N ARG A 3 9.05 13.71 -15.65
CA ARG A 3 7.88 14.44 -15.19
C ARG A 3 8.12 15.12 -13.83
N ALA A 4 9.38 15.34 -13.50
CA ALA A 4 9.74 15.91 -12.20
C ALA A 4 9.06 17.25 -11.94
N SER A 5 8.87 18.08 -12.97
CA SER A 5 8.18 19.37 -12.84
C SER A 5 6.72 19.23 -12.45
N ASP A 6 6.10 18.08 -12.75
CA ASP A 6 4.71 17.77 -12.41
C ASP A 6 4.62 16.95 -11.11
N GLY A 7 5.76 16.57 -10.53
CA GLY A 7 5.79 15.69 -9.37
C GLY A 7 5.42 14.25 -9.66
N MET A 8 5.31 13.87 -10.93
CA MET A 8 4.96 12.51 -11.31
C MET A 8 6.19 11.69 -11.65
N LEU A 9 6.18 10.42 -11.26
CA LEU A 9 7.22 9.47 -11.62
C LEU A 9 6.93 8.89 -13.00
N PRO A 10 7.97 8.72 -13.85
CA PRO A 10 7.78 8.07 -15.15
C PRO A 10 7.67 6.56 -15.02
N ASP A 11 7.05 5.93 -16.02
CA ASP A 11 7.02 4.47 -16.20
C ASP A 11 6.42 3.70 -15.02
N VAL A 12 5.44 4.28 -14.34
CA VAL A 12 4.73 3.59 -13.26
C VAL A 12 3.61 2.75 -13.86
N GLN A 13 3.72 1.44 -13.72
CA GLN A 13 2.76 0.47 -14.24
C GLN A 13 2.08 -0.35 -13.15
N LYS A 14 2.70 -0.50 -11.98
CA LYS A 14 2.14 -1.25 -10.85
C LYS A 14 2.31 -0.46 -9.57
N ILE A 15 1.19 -0.22 -8.89
CA ILE A 15 1.15 0.57 -7.66
C ILE A 15 0.58 -0.29 -6.54
N LEU A 16 1.21 -0.24 -5.37
CA LEU A 16 0.71 -0.86 -4.15
C LEU A 16 0.30 0.24 -3.18
N ALA A 17 -0.94 0.21 -2.73
CA ALA A 17 -1.43 1.13 -1.69
C ALA A 17 -1.68 0.32 -0.42
N LEU A 18 -1.02 0.67 0.68
CA LEU A 18 -1.11 -0.06 1.96
C LEU A 18 -1.98 0.70 2.95
N ARG A 19 -3.15 0.13 3.30
CA ARG A 19 -4.02 0.67 4.36
C ARG A 19 -4.97 -0.41 4.90
N PRO A 20 -4.49 -1.34 5.75
CA PRO A 20 -5.33 -2.40 6.30
C PRO A 20 -6.15 -1.93 7.52
N ASN A 21 -6.95 -0.89 7.33
CA ASN A 21 -7.74 -0.26 8.39
C ASN A 21 -9.24 -0.61 8.30
N ALA A 22 -10.04 0.06 9.14
CA ALA A 22 -11.48 -0.10 9.18
C ALA A 22 -12.18 0.64 8.02
N VAL A 23 -13.49 0.44 7.89
CA VAL A 23 -14.31 1.00 6.79
C VAL A 23 -14.16 2.52 6.65
N GLY A 24 -14.20 3.26 7.77
CA GLY A 24 -14.08 4.71 7.73
C GLY A 24 -12.75 5.16 7.15
N ASP A 25 -11.68 4.49 7.54
CA ASP A 25 -10.34 4.80 7.03
C ASP A 25 -10.25 4.51 5.54
N PHE A 26 -10.87 3.43 5.08
CA PHE A 26 -10.92 3.13 3.65
C PHE A 26 -11.62 4.25 2.87
N VAL A 27 -12.78 4.69 3.35
CA VAL A 27 -13.54 5.77 2.69
C VAL A 27 -12.70 7.05 2.61
N PHE A 28 -11.98 7.40 3.68
CA PHE A 28 -11.11 8.58 3.68
C PHE A 28 -9.92 8.44 2.73
N SER A 29 -9.52 7.23 2.37
CA SER A 29 -8.42 7.01 1.43
C SER A 29 -8.84 7.15 -0.04
N LEU A 30 -10.15 7.10 -0.34
CA LEU A 30 -10.64 7.13 -1.72
C LEU A 30 -10.16 8.34 -2.53
N PRO A 31 -10.16 9.58 -2.00
CA PRO A 31 -9.65 10.70 -2.79
C PRO A 31 -8.20 10.50 -3.25
N ALA A 32 -7.34 9.98 -2.39
CA ALA A 32 -5.95 9.70 -2.76
C ALA A 32 -5.86 8.60 -3.80
N LEU A 33 -6.67 7.55 -3.67
CA LEU A 33 -6.71 6.45 -4.63
C LEU A 33 -7.21 6.93 -6.00
N HIS A 34 -8.22 7.79 -6.03
CA HIS A 34 -8.68 8.40 -7.28
C HIS A 34 -7.62 9.30 -7.89
N ALA A 35 -6.87 10.05 -7.07
CA ALA A 35 -5.76 10.87 -7.55
C ALA A 35 -4.66 10.01 -8.19
N LEU A 36 -4.35 8.85 -7.60
CA LEU A 36 -3.40 7.90 -8.19
C LEU A 36 -3.91 7.40 -9.53
N ARG A 37 -5.18 7.03 -9.61
CA ARG A 37 -5.78 6.57 -10.87
C ARG A 37 -5.76 7.67 -11.94
N TYR A 38 -6.05 8.90 -11.54
CA TYR A 38 -6.00 10.02 -12.47
C TYR A 38 -4.59 10.26 -13.00
N SER A 39 -3.59 10.17 -12.12
CA SER A 39 -2.19 10.41 -12.47
C SER A 39 -1.59 9.26 -13.28
N TYR A 40 -2.05 8.04 -13.06
CA TYR A 40 -1.54 6.83 -13.73
C TYR A 40 -2.70 6.00 -14.27
N PRO A 41 -3.37 6.48 -15.35
CA PRO A 41 -4.63 5.87 -15.79
C PRO A 41 -4.51 4.43 -16.27
N THR A 42 -3.34 3.99 -16.68
CA THR A 42 -3.13 2.63 -17.18
C THR A 42 -2.40 1.72 -16.19
N ALA A 43 -1.99 2.24 -15.04
CA ALA A 43 -1.30 1.44 -14.04
C ALA A 43 -2.25 0.47 -13.33
N GLU A 44 -1.74 -0.69 -12.92
CA GLU A 44 -2.48 -1.57 -12.03
C GLU A 44 -2.34 -1.05 -10.60
N ILE A 45 -3.46 -0.80 -9.94
CA ILE A 45 -3.48 -0.37 -8.55
C ILE A 45 -3.94 -1.52 -7.68
N CYS A 46 -3.02 -2.02 -6.85
CA CYS A 46 -3.29 -3.07 -5.87
C CYS A 46 -3.48 -2.44 -4.50
N TYR A 47 -4.59 -2.75 -3.86
CA TYR A 47 -4.86 -2.29 -2.50
C TYR A 47 -4.49 -3.38 -1.52
N ALA A 48 -3.51 -3.13 -0.66
CA ALA A 48 -3.12 -4.06 0.39
C ALA A 48 -3.95 -3.77 1.64
N GLY A 49 -4.89 -4.63 1.92
CA GLY A 49 -5.87 -4.46 2.99
C GLY A 49 -6.23 -5.76 3.67
N LYS A 50 -7.37 -5.78 4.34
CA LYS A 50 -7.89 -6.95 5.02
C LYS A 50 -8.83 -7.74 4.11
N GLN A 51 -9.22 -8.94 4.56
CA GLN A 51 -10.11 -9.79 3.79
C GLN A 51 -11.44 -9.09 3.44
N TRP A 52 -11.99 -8.29 4.36
CA TRP A 52 -13.24 -7.60 4.07
C TRP A 52 -13.11 -6.58 2.93
N HIS A 53 -11.92 -5.99 2.74
CA HIS A 53 -11.69 -5.11 1.58
C HIS A 53 -11.82 -5.91 0.28
N ALA A 54 -11.23 -7.09 0.23
CA ALA A 54 -11.32 -7.95 -0.94
C ALA A 54 -12.78 -8.32 -1.23
N ASP A 55 -13.51 -8.73 -0.20
CA ASP A 55 -14.92 -9.13 -0.34
C ASP A 55 -15.80 -7.96 -0.78
N PHE A 56 -15.58 -6.78 -0.18
CA PHE A 56 -16.38 -5.59 -0.47
C PHE A 56 -16.11 -5.05 -1.86
N LEU A 57 -14.86 -5.08 -2.32
CA LEU A 57 -14.46 -4.44 -3.58
C LEU A 57 -14.58 -5.35 -4.79
N MET A 58 -14.81 -6.65 -4.59
CA MET A 58 -14.95 -7.59 -5.68
C MET A 58 -16.04 -7.17 -6.66
N GLY A 59 -15.66 -6.99 -7.92
CA GLY A 59 -16.60 -6.60 -8.97
C GLY A 59 -17.09 -5.16 -8.91
N ARG A 60 -16.63 -4.34 -7.98
CA ARG A 60 -17.02 -2.94 -7.90
C ARG A 60 -16.14 -2.07 -8.78
N PRO A 61 -16.72 -1.15 -9.55
CA PRO A 61 -15.90 -0.17 -10.29
C PRO A 61 -15.23 0.81 -9.32
N GLY A 62 -14.09 1.34 -9.73
CA GLY A 62 -13.37 2.32 -8.90
C GLY A 62 -11.90 2.37 -9.27
N PRO A 63 -11.09 3.05 -8.45
CA PRO A 63 -9.67 3.24 -8.75
C PRO A 63 -8.81 1.99 -8.53
N ILE A 64 -9.32 1.00 -7.78
CA ILE A 64 -8.56 -0.19 -7.39
C ILE A 64 -8.84 -1.31 -8.37
N ASP A 65 -7.77 -1.93 -8.89
CA ASP A 65 -7.88 -3.07 -9.82
C ASP A 65 -7.99 -4.40 -9.08
N ARG A 66 -7.25 -4.56 -8.00
CA ARG A 66 -7.34 -5.77 -7.16
C ARG A 66 -6.91 -5.48 -5.72
N VAL A 67 -7.31 -6.38 -4.83
CA VAL A 67 -6.95 -6.32 -3.42
C VAL A 67 -6.04 -7.50 -3.10
N VAL A 68 -4.94 -7.22 -2.40
CA VAL A 68 -4.12 -8.26 -1.78
C VAL A 68 -4.36 -8.22 -0.28
N VAL A 69 -4.52 -9.39 0.33
CA VAL A 69 -4.85 -9.48 1.75
C VAL A 69 -3.56 -9.55 2.56
N VAL A 70 -3.36 -8.54 3.42
CA VAL A 70 -2.21 -8.48 4.31
C VAL A 70 -2.47 -9.40 5.50
N PRO A 71 -1.57 -10.35 5.81
CA PRO A 71 -1.70 -11.11 7.05
C PRO A 71 -1.50 -10.18 8.26
N PRO A 72 -1.94 -10.57 9.46
CA PRO A 72 -1.68 -9.77 10.65
C PRO A 72 -0.18 -9.54 10.84
N VAL A 73 0.20 -8.26 10.87
CA VAL A 73 1.59 -7.84 11.08
C VAL A 73 1.60 -6.94 12.31
N ALA A 74 2.53 -7.17 13.21
CA ALA A 74 2.62 -6.37 14.44
C ALA A 74 2.78 -4.89 14.09
N GLY A 75 1.86 -4.05 14.57
CA GLY A 75 1.80 -2.62 14.26
C GLY A 75 1.15 -2.28 12.92
N VAL A 76 0.79 -3.27 12.11
CA VAL A 76 0.12 -3.06 10.82
C VAL A 76 -1.05 -4.04 10.72
N GLY A 77 -2.23 -3.60 11.12
CA GLY A 77 -3.41 -4.45 11.15
C GLY A 77 -3.52 -5.34 12.39
N ALA A 78 -2.50 -5.36 13.25
CA ALA A 78 -2.49 -6.02 14.54
C ALA A 78 -1.77 -5.15 15.56
N HIS A 79 -2.00 -5.38 16.85
CA HIS A 79 -1.33 -4.63 17.91
C HIS A 79 0.19 -4.82 17.78
N PRO A 80 1.02 -3.77 18.08
CA PRO A 80 2.48 -3.90 17.98
C PRO A 80 3.08 -5.03 18.81
N ASP A 81 2.43 -5.43 19.92
CA ASP A 81 2.89 -6.50 20.78
C ASP A 81 2.20 -7.84 20.48
N ALA A 82 1.39 -7.93 19.44
CA ALA A 82 0.66 -9.14 19.10
C ALA A 82 1.60 -10.23 18.59
N ASP A 83 1.31 -11.47 18.98
CA ASP A 83 1.93 -12.63 18.35
C ASP A 83 1.36 -12.78 16.95
N VAL A 84 2.22 -12.77 15.94
CA VAL A 84 1.82 -12.93 14.55
C VAL A 84 2.47 -14.16 13.97
N ASP A 85 1.84 -14.72 12.92
CA ASP A 85 2.41 -15.82 12.17
C ASP A 85 3.51 -15.27 11.26
N GLN A 86 4.75 -15.34 11.71
CA GLN A 86 5.89 -14.81 10.96
C GLN A 86 6.08 -15.53 9.63
N PHE A 87 5.72 -16.81 9.55
CA PHE A 87 5.77 -17.53 8.29
C PHE A 87 4.82 -16.91 7.25
N ALA A 88 3.61 -16.57 7.66
CA ALA A 88 2.63 -15.93 6.77
C ALA A 88 3.11 -14.53 6.35
N VAL A 89 3.71 -13.78 7.28
CA VAL A 89 4.26 -12.45 6.97
C VAL A 89 5.39 -12.55 5.96
N ASP A 90 6.32 -13.47 6.17
CA ASP A 90 7.45 -13.65 5.25
C ASP A 90 7.00 -14.09 3.87
N ALA A 91 6.01 -14.99 3.80
CA ALA A 91 5.44 -15.43 2.53
C ALA A 91 4.78 -14.27 1.78
N PHE A 92 4.08 -13.40 2.50
CA PHE A 92 3.47 -12.21 1.90
C PHE A 92 4.53 -11.24 1.35
N ILE A 93 5.59 -11.02 2.12
CA ILE A 93 6.70 -10.15 1.68
C ILE A 93 7.32 -10.70 0.40
N ASP A 94 7.61 -12.00 0.35
CA ASP A 94 8.20 -12.63 -0.84
C ASP A 94 7.27 -12.51 -2.04
N GLU A 95 5.97 -12.72 -1.84
CA GLU A 95 4.97 -12.59 -2.92
C GLU A 95 4.94 -11.16 -3.46
N MET A 96 4.94 -10.16 -2.57
CA MET A 96 4.90 -8.76 -3.01
C MET A 96 6.18 -8.36 -3.73
N ARG A 97 7.33 -8.85 -3.27
CA ARG A 97 8.59 -8.58 -3.98
C ARG A 97 8.59 -9.14 -5.39
N SER A 98 7.99 -10.31 -5.57
CA SER A 98 7.89 -10.93 -6.90
C SER A 98 6.93 -10.20 -7.85
N GLU A 99 6.03 -9.39 -7.32
CA GLU A 99 5.11 -8.58 -8.12
C GLU A 99 5.83 -7.46 -8.89
N GLY A 100 6.93 -6.95 -8.35
CA GLY A 100 7.69 -5.89 -9.02
C GLY A 100 6.98 -4.54 -9.05
N PHE A 101 6.47 -4.08 -7.92
CA PHE A 101 5.81 -2.78 -7.85
C PHE A 101 6.76 -1.64 -8.18
N ASP A 102 6.28 -0.68 -8.97
CA ASP A 102 7.03 0.53 -9.29
C ASP A 102 6.90 1.58 -8.20
N LEU A 103 5.72 1.66 -7.58
CA LEU A 103 5.39 2.64 -6.56
C LEU A 103 4.62 1.95 -5.45
N ALA A 104 5.01 2.19 -4.21
CA ALA A 104 4.24 1.80 -3.05
C ALA A 104 3.88 3.04 -2.24
N VAL A 105 2.61 3.13 -1.84
CA VAL A 105 2.08 4.28 -1.11
C VAL A 105 1.68 3.83 0.28
N GLN A 106 2.35 4.39 1.30
CA GLN A 106 2.02 4.17 2.70
C GLN A 106 0.88 5.10 3.09
N MET A 107 -0.27 4.53 3.42
CA MET A 107 -1.47 5.28 3.80
C MET A 107 -1.95 4.92 5.20
N TYR A 108 -1.16 4.17 5.96
CA TYR A 108 -1.53 3.64 7.27
C TYR A 108 -0.90 4.46 8.39
N GLY A 109 -1.69 5.29 9.05
CA GLY A 109 -1.27 6.06 10.21
C GLY A 109 -0.03 6.92 9.98
N GLY A 110 0.78 7.06 11.02
CA GLY A 110 2.00 7.88 10.98
C GLY A 110 3.21 7.18 10.39
N GLY A 111 3.13 5.90 10.12
CA GLY A 111 4.18 5.15 9.45
C GLY A 111 5.21 4.51 10.35
N ARG A 112 5.11 4.62 11.68
CA ARG A 112 6.11 4.06 12.58
C ARG A 112 6.36 2.57 12.34
N TYR A 113 5.30 1.80 12.14
CA TYR A 113 5.39 0.35 11.89
C TYR A 113 5.20 0.01 10.41
N SER A 114 4.33 0.75 9.72
CA SER A 114 3.99 0.45 8.34
C SER A 114 5.10 0.81 7.35
N ILE A 115 5.88 1.87 7.60
CA ILE A 115 6.96 2.24 6.69
C ILE A 115 8.06 1.16 6.66
N PRO A 116 8.59 0.68 7.80
CA PRO A 116 9.54 -0.43 7.76
C PRO A 116 8.97 -1.66 7.05
N PHE A 117 7.68 -1.94 7.24
CA PHE A 117 7.03 -3.06 6.59
C PHE A 117 6.94 -2.87 5.08
N ILE A 118 6.40 -1.73 4.63
CA ILE A 118 6.19 -1.49 3.19
C ILE A 118 7.51 -1.43 2.42
N LYS A 119 8.59 -0.97 3.06
CA LYS A 119 9.92 -0.94 2.44
C LYS A 119 10.46 -2.33 2.16
N GLN A 120 10.02 -3.34 2.90
CA GLN A 120 10.42 -4.73 2.66
C GLN A 120 9.73 -5.33 1.43
N LEU A 121 8.67 -4.71 0.93
CA LEU A 121 7.88 -5.25 -0.17
C LEU A 121 8.53 -5.03 -1.54
N GLY A 122 9.63 -4.31 -1.61
CA GLY A 122 10.49 -4.28 -2.80
C GLY A 122 10.06 -3.34 -3.91
N ALA A 123 9.19 -2.36 -3.64
CA ALA A 123 8.85 -1.35 -4.64
C ALA A 123 10.05 -0.48 -4.98
N LYS A 124 10.10 0.01 -6.21
CA LYS A 124 11.20 0.87 -6.66
C LYS A 124 11.22 2.20 -5.92
N VAL A 125 10.03 2.77 -5.65
CA VAL A 125 9.86 4.02 -4.91
C VAL A 125 8.76 3.83 -3.88
N THR A 126 8.97 4.33 -2.67
CA THR A 126 7.99 4.27 -1.58
C THR A 126 7.70 5.68 -1.10
N ILE A 127 6.42 6.06 -1.08
CA ILE A 127 5.97 7.39 -0.64
C ILE A 127 4.85 7.24 0.39
N GLY A 128 4.48 8.36 1.03
CA GLY A 128 3.35 8.41 1.95
C GLY A 128 3.57 9.40 3.09
N ALA A 129 2.62 9.41 4.01
CA ALA A 129 2.72 10.23 5.22
C ALA A 129 3.57 9.52 6.27
N ARG A 130 4.30 10.29 7.06
CA ARG A 130 5.09 9.76 8.17
C ARG A 130 5.17 10.78 9.31
N THR A 131 5.32 10.25 10.53
CA THR A 131 5.66 11.05 11.70
C THR A 131 7.19 11.09 11.85
N PRO A 132 7.73 12.03 12.65
CA PRO A 132 9.18 12.14 12.83
C PRO A 132 9.88 10.90 13.37
N ASP A 133 9.16 10.03 14.08
CA ASP A 133 9.72 8.81 14.65
C ASP A 133 9.69 7.63 13.67
N ALA A 134 9.16 7.83 12.46
CA ALA A 134 9.10 6.78 11.45
C ALA A 134 10.33 6.82 10.55
N ALA A 135 10.58 5.68 9.87
CA ALA A 135 11.67 5.58 8.90
C ALA A 135 11.45 6.55 7.73
N MET A 136 12.53 6.91 7.08
CA MET A 136 12.46 7.79 5.90
C MET A 136 11.87 7.07 4.70
N LEU A 137 11.09 7.80 3.92
CA LEU A 137 10.58 7.38 2.63
C LEU A 137 11.45 7.95 1.50
N ASP A 138 11.21 7.48 0.32
CA ASP A 138 11.93 7.95 -0.89
C ASP A 138 11.56 9.37 -1.34
#